data_72f7e087f138e6445346e475f915dc04
#
_entry.id   72f7e087f138e6445346e475f915dc04
#
_cell.length_a   1.000
_cell.length_b   1.000
_cell.length_c   1.000
_cell.angle_alpha   90.00
_cell.angle_beta   90.00
_cell.angle_gamma   90.00
#
_symmetry.space_group_name_H-M   'P 1'
#
loop_
_entity.id
_entity.type
_entity.pdbx_description
1 polymer ?
#
loop_
_entity_poly.entity_id
_entity_poly.type
_entity_poly.pdbx_seq_one_letter_code
_entity_poly.pdbx_strand_id
1 'polypeptide(L)'
;APIVFNLFHSEDFVFNTPRDFADRFDGDPEYFSGKGKAYPGRVWDTNFIADARSFALEDWVERGGGGKNVMLEMANGSMAAHISEFPVGTYKKAHRHGPGFNVIIIKGVGFSMFWREGEQPKRYDWQDGSVFTPPAMMWHQHFNTGATGARYLPPRLGGIKYSLGESFGDISKVDKDVKAGGNQIEYYDEDPNIRKMFEEELTKSGTYSRMNPDFYKRPA
;
A
#
# COMPACT_ATOMS: atom_id res chain seq x y z
N ALA A 1 -5.25 26.70 -1.03
CA ALA A 1 -4.20 27.03 -0.06
C ALA A 1 -4.75 27.20 1.37
N PRO A 2 -5.79 28.01 1.66
CA PRO A 2 -6.29 28.16 3.03
C PRO A 2 -6.81 26.87 3.65
N ILE A 3 -7.44 26.03 2.85
CA ILE A 3 -7.98 24.74 3.32
C ILE A 3 -6.86 23.78 3.70
N VAL A 4 -5.83 23.71 2.88
CA VAL A 4 -4.66 22.88 3.17
C VAL A 4 -3.93 23.38 4.41
N PHE A 5 -3.80 24.70 4.56
CA PHE A 5 -3.19 25.29 5.73
C PHE A 5 -3.98 24.96 7.02
N ASN A 6 -5.28 25.13 7.02
CA ASN A 6 -6.11 24.76 8.17
C ASN A 6 -6.05 23.29 8.51
N LEU A 7 -5.96 22.44 7.50
CA LEU A 7 -5.88 21.00 7.69
C LEU A 7 -4.58 20.59 8.40
N PHE A 8 -3.47 21.23 8.06
CA PHE A 8 -2.15 20.92 8.60
C PHE A 8 -1.77 21.73 9.83
N HIS A 9 -2.48 22.79 10.11
CA HIS A 9 -2.25 23.68 11.24
C HIS A 9 -3.45 23.78 12.19
N SER A 10 -4.44 22.88 12.03
CA SER A 10 -5.44 22.76 13.08
C SER A 10 -4.73 22.31 14.36
N GLU A 11 -5.20 22.84 15.47
CA GLU A 11 -4.66 22.52 16.81
C GLU A 11 -4.57 21.00 17.03
N ASP A 12 -5.47 20.24 16.40
CA ASP A 12 -5.50 18.79 16.48
C ASP A 12 -4.45 18.07 15.63
N PHE A 13 -3.81 18.74 14.71
CA PHE A 13 -2.95 18.08 13.74
C PHE A 13 -1.45 18.32 13.98
N VAL A 14 -1.03 19.56 14.17
CA VAL A 14 0.39 19.92 14.27
C VAL A 14 0.73 20.45 15.66
N PHE A 15 -0.21 21.15 16.26
CA PHE A 15 -0.07 21.77 17.57
C PHE A 15 -1.12 21.26 18.52
N ASN A 16 -1.49 20.01 18.34
CA ASN A 16 -2.16 19.30 19.40
C ASN A 16 -1.67 19.82 20.69
N THR A 17 -2.50 20.29 21.46
CA THR A 17 -2.16 20.91 22.69
C THR A 17 -0.76 20.49 23.05
N PRO A 18 0.21 21.38 23.19
CA PRO A 18 1.61 21.04 23.43
C PRO A 18 1.79 19.95 24.49
N ARG A 19 0.80 19.82 25.34
CA ARG A 19 0.68 18.84 26.39
C ARG A 19 0.50 17.40 25.86
N ASP A 20 -0.46 17.16 24.98
CA ASP A 20 -0.67 15.79 24.45
C ASP A 20 0.49 15.36 23.55
N PHE A 21 1.12 16.31 22.89
CA PHE A 21 2.29 16.06 22.10
C PHE A 21 3.49 15.73 22.97
N ALA A 22 3.77 16.52 24.01
CA ALA A 22 4.85 16.29 24.96
C ALA A 22 4.64 14.96 25.70
N ASP A 23 3.46 14.72 26.23
CA ASP A 23 3.16 13.49 26.97
C ASP A 23 3.32 12.22 26.13
N ARG A 24 3.08 12.32 24.81
CA ARG A 24 3.22 11.19 23.89
C ARG A 24 4.61 11.01 23.31
N PHE A 25 5.31 12.08 23.05
CA PHE A 25 6.59 12.02 22.34
C PHE A 25 7.80 12.15 23.25
N ASP A 26 7.69 12.95 24.30
CA ASP A 26 8.81 13.18 25.22
C ASP A 26 8.86 12.18 26.37
N GLY A 27 7.74 11.55 26.68
CA GLY A 27 7.62 10.64 27.80
C GLY A 27 7.49 9.16 27.45
N ASP A 28 7.23 8.81 26.20
CA ASP A 28 7.05 7.40 25.81
C ASP A 28 8.32 6.82 25.16
N PRO A 29 9.12 6.03 25.90
CA PRO A 29 10.33 5.40 25.37
C PRO A 29 10.04 4.43 24.23
N GLU A 30 8.82 3.91 24.13
CA GLU A 30 8.45 2.95 23.08
C GLU A 30 8.26 3.61 21.70
N TYR A 31 7.99 4.91 21.65
CA TYR A 31 7.79 5.65 20.39
C TYR A 31 9.01 5.61 19.47
N PHE A 32 10.21 5.64 20.04
CA PHE A 32 11.48 5.60 19.31
C PHE A 32 12.32 4.35 19.59
N SER A 33 11.78 3.42 20.35
CA SER A 33 12.47 2.16 20.68
C SER A 33 12.56 1.19 19.50
N GLY A 34 11.75 1.38 18.47
CA GLY A 34 11.56 0.44 17.37
C GLY A 34 10.61 -0.73 17.70
N LYS A 35 10.09 -0.79 18.92
CA LYS A 35 9.11 -1.81 19.32
C LYS A 35 7.71 -1.43 18.86
N GLY A 36 7.34 -0.16 19.07
CA GLY A 36 6.01 0.35 18.77
C GLY A 36 4.90 -0.35 19.57
N LYS A 37 3.66 -0.08 19.15
CA LYS A 37 2.48 -0.71 19.72
C LYS A 37 1.59 -1.27 18.62
N ALA A 38 1.40 -2.58 18.64
CA ALA A 38 0.55 -3.28 17.69
C ALA A 38 -0.93 -3.15 18.07
N TYR A 39 -1.77 -2.96 17.08
CA TYR A 39 -3.21 -2.97 17.19
C TYR A 39 -3.81 -3.96 16.18
N PRO A 40 -5.02 -4.47 16.41
CA PRO A 40 -5.70 -5.31 15.43
C PRO A 40 -5.82 -4.66 14.05
N GLY A 41 -5.81 -5.47 12.99
CA GLY A 41 -5.94 -4.97 11.62
C GLY A 41 -4.62 -4.55 10.98
N ARG A 42 -3.52 -5.15 11.40
CA ARG A 42 -2.17 -4.90 10.86
C ARG A 42 -1.68 -3.47 11.10
N VAL A 43 -2.06 -2.87 12.21
CA VAL A 43 -1.70 -1.49 12.56
C VAL A 43 -0.60 -1.47 13.60
N TRP A 44 0.41 -0.65 13.38
CA TRP A 44 1.54 -0.43 14.26
C TRP A 44 1.75 1.06 14.52
N ASP A 45 1.60 1.48 15.77
CA ASP A 45 1.82 2.86 16.19
C ASP A 45 3.29 3.01 16.64
N THR A 46 4.07 3.77 15.89
CA THR A 46 5.50 4.00 16.15
C THR A 46 6.02 5.19 15.37
N ASN A 47 7.05 5.85 15.89
CA ASN A 47 7.78 6.88 15.14
C ASN A 47 9.10 6.37 14.55
N PHE A 48 9.46 5.12 14.82
CA PHE A 48 10.73 4.58 14.38
C PHE A 48 10.63 3.10 14.01
N ILE A 49 11.19 2.76 12.86
CA ILE A 49 11.44 1.40 12.41
C ILE A 49 12.91 1.30 12.04
N ALA A 50 13.62 0.41 12.72
CA ALA A 50 15.06 0.24 12.52
C ALA A 50 15.41 -0.21 11.08
N ASP A 51 14.61 -1.09 10.51
CA ASP A 51 14.81 -1.58 9.15
C ASP A 51 13.47 -2.02 8.50
N ALA A 52 13.03 -1.25 7.53
CA ALA A 52 11.82 -1.56 6.78
C ALA A 52 11.96 -2.78 5.86
N ARG A 53 13.21 -3.22 5.52
CA ARG A 53 13.45 -4.39 4.68
C ARG A 53 13.22 -5.70 5.41
N SER A 54 13.44 -5.72 6.72
CA SER A 54 13.32 -6.92 7.56
C SER A 54 12.12 -6.90 8.51
N PHE A 55 11.39 -5.78 8.59
CA PHE A 55 10.23 -5.65 9.48
C PHE A 55 9.20 -6.76 9.22
N ALA A 56 8.71 -7.40 10.29
CA ALA A 56 7.72 -8.48 10.20
C ALA A 56 6.38 -7.95 9.68
N LEU A 57 5.79 -8.65 8.73
CA LEU A 57 4.52 -8.30 8.11
C LEU A 57 3.48 -9.38 8.35
N GLU A 58 2.22 -8.97 8.42
CA GLU A 58 1.06 -9.84 8.55
C GLU A 58 0.42 -10.14 7.18
N ASP A 59 -0.26 -11.25 7.04
CA ASP A 59 -0.93 -11.63 5.81
C ASP A 59 -2.03 -10.64 5.42
N TRP A 60 -2.09 -10.30 4.14
CA TRP A 60 -3.10 -9.44 3.54
C TRP A 60 -3.83 -10.18 2.43
N VAL A 61 -4.73 -11.06 2.85
CA VAL A 61 -5.42 -12.01 1.97
C VAL A 61 -6.29 -11.28 0.94
N GLU A 62 -6.94 -10.20 1.34
CA GLU A 62 -7.87 -9.44 0.50
C GLU A 62 -7.18 -8.86 -0.74
N ARG A 63 -5.91 -8.49 -0.62
CA ARG A 63 -5.10 -7.94 -1.74
C ARG A 63 -4.59 -9.00 -2.72
N GLY A 64 -4.65 -10.27 -2.33
CA GLY A 64 -4.25 -11.40 -3.16
C GLY A 64 -2.74 -11.57 -3.33
N GLY A 65 -2.35 -12.52 -4.19
CA GLY A 65 -0.96 -12.81 -4.55
C GLY A 65 -0.05 -13.23 -3.39
N GLY A 66 -0.59 -13.70 -2.26
CA GLY A 66 0.19 -13.97 -1.05
C GLY A 66 0.77 -12.70 -0.42
N GLY A 67 0.10 -11.57 -0.63
CA GLY A 67 0.53 -10.28 -0.12
C GLY A 67 0.57 -10.21 1.40
N LYS A 68 1.54 -9.47 1.93
CA LYS A 68 1.67 -9.12 3.34
C LYS A 68 1.74 -7.63 3.51
N ASN A 69 1.33 -7.15 4.67
CA ASN A 69 1.28 -5.72 4.94
C ASN A 69 1.35 -5.43 6.45
N VAL A 70 1.78 -4.22 6.75
CA VAL A 70 1.61 -3.58 8.06
C VAL A 70 1.37 -2.09 7.82
N MET A 71 0.38 -1.53 8.49
CA MET A 71 0.09 -0.10 8.50
C MET A 71 0.83 0.55 9.66
N LEU A 72 1.52 1.64 9.39
CA LEU A 72 2.30 2.39 10.37
C LEU A 72 1.59 3.71 10.66
N GLU A 73 1.16 3.90 11.87
CA GLU A 73 0.71 5.18 12.39
C GLU A 73 1.90 5.90 13.01
N MET A 74 2.22 7.08 12.52
CA MET A 74 3.39 7.86 12.89
C MET A 74 3.00 9.27 13.30
N ALA A 75 3.84 9.93 14.08
CA ALA A 75 3.64 11.31 14.51
C ALA A 75 2.22 11.57 15.03
N ASN A 76 1.74 10.69 15.93
CA ASN A 76 0.40 10.76 16.51
C ASN A 76 -0.74 10.71 15.46
N GLY A 77 -0.53 9.95 14.36
CA GLY A 77 -1.51 9.81 13.28
C GLY A 77 -1.52 10.95 12.26
N SER A 78 -0.61 11.93 12.38
CA SER A 78 -0.47 12.99 11.38
C SER A 78 0.24 12.51 10.12
N MET A 79 1.05 11.48 10.26
CA MET A 79 1.72 10.77 9.18
C MET A 79 1.40 9.29 9.28
N ALA A 80 1.33 8.64 8.16
CA ALA A 80 1.25 7.19 8.09
C ALA A 80 2.15 6.67 6.98
N ALA A 81 2.43 5.38 7.05
CA ALA A 81 3.04 4.63 5.97
C ALA A 81 2.47 3.22 6.00
N HIS A 82 2.79 2.42 5.01
CA HIS A 82 2.66 0.98 5.17
C HIS A 82 3.88 0.28 4.56
N ILE A 83 4.20 -0.88 5.07
CA ILE A 83 5.14 -1.77 4.40
C ILE A 83 4.32 -2.88 3.79
N SER A 84 4.50 -3.11 2.51
CA SER A 84 3.86 -4.21 1.79
C SER A 84 4.89 -5.07 1.10
N GLU A 85 4.63 -6.37 1.10
CA GLU A 85 5.44 -7.36 0.38
C GLU A 85 4.55 -8.33 -0.37
N PHE A 86 5.03 -8.84 -1.50
CA PHE A 86 4.43 -9.96 -2.22
C PHE A 86 5.51 -10.85 -2.81
N PRO A 87 5.26 -12.18 -2.84
CA PRO A 87 6.26 -13.18 -3.20
C PRO A 87 6.72 -13.10 -4.66
N VAL A 88 7.82 -13.77 -4.94
CA VAL A 88 8.32 -14.04 -6.31
C VAL A 88 7.23 -14.68 -7.16
N GLY A 89 7.08 -14.23 -8.39
CA GLY A 89 6.13 -14.82 -9.34
C GLY A 89 4.67 -14.60 -8.98
N THR A 90 4.38 -13.54 -8.21
CA THR A 90 3.01 -13.15 -7.90
C THR A 90 2.75 -11.69 -8.24
N TYR A 91 1.48 -11.31 -8.29
CA TYR A 91 1.03 -9.95 -8.45
C TYR A 91 -0.23 -9.67 -7.64
N LYS A 92 -0.47 -8.42 -7.33
CA LYS A 92 -1.61 -7.98 -6.53
C LYS A 92 -2.83 -7.71 -7.40
N LYS A 93 -4.02 -7.79 -6.81
CA LYS A 93 -5.25 -7.35 -7.47
C LYS A 93 -5.17 -5.89 -7.86
N ALA A 94 -5.75 -5.55 -9.00
CA ALA A 94 -5.90 -4.16 -9.41
C ALA A 94 -6.79 -3.42 -8.43
N HIS A 95 -6.39 -2.20 -8.07
CA HIS A 95 -7.15 -1.38 -7.14
C HIS A 95 -6.94 0.11 -7.41
N ARG A 96 -7.76 0.93 -6.79
CA ARG A 96 -7.63 2.38 -6.81
C ARG A 96 -7.97 2.98 -5.46
N HIS A 97 -7.36 4.11 -5.17
CA HIS A 97 -7.62 4.88 -3.95
C HIS A 97 -7.32 6.36 -4.16
N GLY A 98 -7.62 7.17 -3.17
CA GLY A 98 -7.33 8.60 -3.16
C GLY A 98 -5.84 8.90 -3.19
N PRO A 99 -5.47 10.19 -3.27
CA PRO A 99 -4.09 10.66 -3.37
C PRO A 99 -3.28 10.42 -2.10
N GLY A 100 -1.98 10.71 -2.19
CA GLY A 100 -1.10 10.85 -1.04
C GLY A 100 -0.16 9.69 -0.77
N PHE A 101 -0.18 8.65 -1.58
CA PHE A 101 0.79 7.56 -1.45
C PHE A 101 1.95 7.73 -2.42
N ASN A 102 3.16 7.87 -1.89
CA ASN A 102 4.40 7.83 -2.67
C ASN A 102 5.02 6.45 -2.50
N VAL A 103 4.93 5.60 -3.51
CA VAL A 103 5.49 4.25 -3.45
C VAL A 103 6.99 4.30 -3.60
N ILE A 104 7.71 3.79 -2.60
CA ILE A 104 9.16 3.63 -2.60
C ILE A 104 9.46 2.14 -2.62
N ILE A 105 10.07 1.64 -3.68
CA ILE A 105 10.51 0.25 -3.76
C ILE A 105 11.76 0.09 -2.91
N ILE A 106 11.68 -0.69 -1.86
CA ILE A 106 12.80 -0.94 -0.95
C ILE A 106 13.48 -2.29 -1.18
N LYS A 107 12.85 -3.16 -1.99
CA LYS A 107 13.41 -4.44 -2.43
C LYS A 107 12.61 -4.99 -3.60
N GLY A 108 13.29 -5.51 -4.60
CA GLY A 108 12.72 -6.28 -5.71
C GLY A 108 12.75 -5.59 -7.06
N VAL A 109 12.33 -6.33 -8.06
CA VAL A 109 12.24 -5.91 -9.47
C VAL A 109 10.88 -6.31 -10.00
N GLY A 110 10.28 -5.44 -10.79
CA GLY A 110 8.97 -5.70 -11.38
C GLY A 110 8.45 -4.54 -12.19
N PHE A 111 7.16 -4.48 -12.33
CA PHE A 111 6.48 -3.37 -12.98
C PHE A 111 5.14 -3.08 -12.34
N SER A 112 4.61 -1.90 -12.62
CA SER A 112 3.24 -1.53 -12.28
C SER A 112 2.50 -1.11 -13.53
N MET A 113 1.20 -1.31 -13.52
CA MET A 113 0.29 -0.83 -14.54
C MET A 113 -0.62 0.24 -13.97
N PHE A 114 -0.86 1.31 -14.74
CA PHE A 114 -1.77 2.40 -14.38
C PHE A 114 -2.71 2.69 -15.53
N TRP A 115 -4.01 2.88 -15.25
CA TRP A 115 -5.01 3.25 -16.25
C TRP A 115 -6.22 3.95 -15.64
N ARG A 116 -6.88 4.76 -16.40
CA ARG A 116 -8.19 5.32 -16.07
C ARG A 116 -9.30 4.39 -16.58
N GLU A 117 -10.50 4.58 -16.06
CA GLU A 117 -11.67 3.85 -16.55
C GLU A 117 -11.79 4.00 -18.08
N GLY A 118 -11.90 2.89 -18.80
CA GLY A 118 -11.98 2.85 -20.28
C GLY A 118 -10.66 3.05 -21.03
N GLU A 119 -9.54 3.29 -20.35
CA GLU A 119 -8.21 3.39 -20.98
C GLU A 119 -7.47 2.06 -20.96
N GLN A 120 -6.53 1.91 -21.89
CA GLN A 120 -5.59 0.78 -21.87
C GLN A 120 -4.54 0.99 -20.76
N PRO A 121 -4.20 -0.06 -19.99
CA PRO A 121 -3.17 0.01 -18.98
C PRO A 121 -1.80 0.39 -19.54
N LYS A 122 -1.11 1.31 -18.89
CA LYS A 122 0.28 1.71 -19.21
C LYS A 122 1.22 1.09 -18.20
N ARG A 123 2.30 0.46 -18.68
CA ARG A 123 3.33 -0.20 -17.89
C ARG A 123 4.45 0.75 -17.49
N TYR A 124 4.94 0.58 -16.27
CA TYR A 124 6.09 1.28 -15.70
C TYR A 124 6.94 0.29 -14.92
N ASP A 125 8.17 0.08 -15.38
CA ASP A 125 9.12 -0.83 -14.74
C ASP A 125 9.76 -0.17 -13.53
N TRP A 126 10.07 -0.96 -12.51
CA TRP A 126 10.70 -0.50 -11.29
C TRP A 126 11.68 -1.53 -10.71
N GLN A 127 12.59 -1.04 -9.90
CA GLN A 127 13.61 -1.80 -9.17
C GLN A 127 13.86 -1.17 -7.80
N ASP A 128 14.77 -1.71 -7.02
CA ASP A 128 15.23 -1.14 -5.75
C ASP A 128 15.55 0.35 -5.92
N GLY A 129 14.99 1.18 -5.03
CA GLY A 129 15.15 2.62 -5.04
C GLY A 129 14.19 3.38 -5.97
N SER A 130 13.39 2.72 -6.78
CA SER A 130 12.37 3.39 -7.60
C SER A 130 11.31 4.07 -6.73
N VAL A 131 10.91 5.26 -7.16
CA VAL A 131 9.84 6.04 -6.50
C VAL A 131 8.80 6.44 -7.54
N PHE A 132 7.54 6.22 -7.24
CA PHE A 132 6.43 6.64 -8.07
C PHE A 132 5.16 6.90 -7.25
N THR A 133 4.25 7.67 -7.81
CA THR A 133 2.99 8.04 -7.15
C THR A 133 1.82 7.63 -8.05
N PRO A 134 0.99 6.66 -7.66
CA PRO A 134 -0.25 6.41 -8.34
C PRO A 134 -1.15 7.66 -8.29
N PRO A 135 -1.61 8.20 -9.45
CA PRO A 135 -2.53 9.31 -9.43
C PRO A 135 -3.84 8.95 -8.72
N ALA A 136 -4.47 9.95 -8.08
CA ALA A 136 -5.72 9.74 -7.34
C ALA A 136 -6.78 9.02 -8.19
N MET A 137 -7.37 7.98 -7.62
CA MET A 137 -8.43 7.16 -8.22
C MET A 137 -8.06 6.51 -9.56
N MET A 138 -6.80 6.50 -9.95
CA MET A 138 -6.32 5.73 -11.08
C MET A 138 -6.18 4.26 -10.71
N TRP A 139 -6.72 3.38 -11.53
CA TRP A 139 -6.47 1.94 -11.38
C TRP A 139 -4.99 1.66 -11.43
N HIS A 140 -4.50 0.83 -10.53
CA HIS A 140 -3.12 0.39 -10.52
C HIS A 140 -2.97 -1.03 -10.01
N GLN A 141 -1.92 -1.68 -10.49
CA GLN A 141 -1.61 -3.07 -10.18
C GLN A 141 -0.09 -3.26 -10.17
N HIS A 142 0.42 -4.09 -9.27
CA HIS A 142 1.86 -4.29 -9.07
C HIS A 142 2.24 -5.74 -9.29
N PHE A 143 3.31 -5.98 -10.06
CA PHE A 143 3.77 -7.28 -10.53
C PHE A 143 5.22 -7.52 -10.13
N ASN A 144 5.50 -8.62 -9.43
CA ASN A 144 6.86 -9.00 -9.07
C ASN A 144 7.39 -10.00 -10.11
N THR A 145 8.32 -9.54 -10.93
CA THR A 145 9.01 -10.37 -11.94
C THR A 145 10.45 -10.68 -11.57
N GLY A 146 10.89 -10.24 -10.39
CA GLY A 146 12.22 -10.47 -9.89
C GLY A 146 12.42 -11.84 -9.25
N ALA A 147 13.65 -12.13 -8.86
CA ALA A 147 14.06 -13.37 -8.20
C ALA A 147 13.83 -13.36 -6.67
N THR A 148 13.42 -12.22 -6.11
CA THR A 148 13.14 -12.05 -4.67
C THR A 148 11.75 -11.50 -4.44
N GLY A 149 11.24 -11.60 -3.21
CA GLY A 149 10.01 -10.91 -2.83
C GLY A 149 10.14 -9.40 -3.10
N ALA A 150 9.08 -8.79 -3.59
CA ALA A 150 9.04 -7.34 -3.80
C ALA A 150 8.44 -6.65 -2.59
N ARG A 151 9.14 -5.65 -2.05
CA ARG A 151 8.73 -4.89 -0.88
C ARG A 151 8.76 -3.41 -1.16
N TYR A 152 7.74 -2.70 -0.73
CA TYR A 152 7.64 -1.25 -0.88
C TYR A 152 7.09 -0.57 0.36
N LEU A 153 7.47 0.70 0.51
CA LEU A 153 7.11 1.59 1.61
C LEU A 153 6.44 2.84 1.05
N PRO A 154 5.13 2.99 1.09
CA PRO A 154 4.43 4.22 0.72
C PRO A 154 4.13 5.09 1.95
N PRO A 155 4.89 6.15 2.20
CA PRO A 155 4.48 7.18 3.14
C PRO A 155 3.30 7.99 2.60
N ARG A 156 2.48 8.50 3.51
CA ARG A 156 1.35 9.39 3.23
C ARG A 156 1.10 10.38 4.36
N LEU A 157 0.36 11.42 4.06
CA LEU A 157 -0.21 12.32 5.07
C LEU A 157 -1.48 11.70 5.67
N GLY A 158 -1.69 11.94 6.96
CA GLY A 158 -2.83 11.40 7.70
C GLY A 158 -2.74 9.90 7.94
N GLY A 159 -3.54 9.42 8.85
CA GLY A 159 -3.58 8.03 9.27
C GLY A 159 -5.00 7.58 9.59
N ILE A 160 -5.13 6.55 10.39
CA ILE A 160 -6.43 6.05 10.87
C ILE A 160 -7.06 7.08 11.80
N LYS A 161 -6.26 7.68 12.67
CA LYS A 161 -6.73 8.67 13.65
C LYS A 161 -7.20 9.97 12.98
N TYR A 162 -6.47 10.43 11.96
CA TYR A 162 -6.77 11.64 11.21
C TYR A 162 -6.95 11.28 9.73
N SER A 163 -8.11 10.76 9.40
CA SER A 163 -8.49 10.54 8.02
C SER A 163 -8.69 11.89 7.32
N LEU A 164 -8.04 12.09 6.19
CA LEU A 164 -8.21 13.32 5.39
C LEU A 164 -9.53 13.34 4.59
N GLY A 165 -10.52 12.61 5.08
CA GLY A 165 -11.87 12.58 4.55
C GLY A 165 -12.05 11.80 3.24
N GLU A 166 -13.24 11.88 2.69
CA GLU A 166 -13.60 11.15 1.45
C GLU A 166 -12.76 11.55 0.24
N SER A 167 -12.19 12.77 0.24
CA SER A 167 -11.31 13.26 -0.84
C SER A 167 -10.06 12.41 -1.02
N PHE A 168 -9.65 11.67 0.00
CA PHE A 168 -8.51 10.74 -0.05
C PHE A 168 -8.94 9.29 -0.32
N GLY A 169 -10.21 9.07 -0.56
CA GLY A 169 -10.81 7.77 -0.79
C GLY A 169 -11.14 7.05 0.53
N ASP A 170 -12.30 6.42 0.52
CA ASP A 170 -12.71 5.56 1.63
C ASP A 170 -11.84 4.31 1.65
N ILE A 171 -10.93 4.24 2.63
CA ILE A 171 -9.98 3.13 2.77
C ILE A 171 -10.69 1.78 2.98
N SER A 172 -11.93 1.80 3.49
CA SER A 172 -12.73 0.58 3.67
C SER A 172 -13.16 -0.05 2.33
N LYS A 173 -13.11 0.71 1.25
CA LYS A 173 -13.46 0.25 -0.10
C LYS A 173 -12.26 -0.28 -0.89
N VAL A 174 -11.04 -0.05 -0.42
CA VAL A 174 -9.82 -0.37 -1.19
C VAL A 174 -9.64 -1.87 -1.40
N ASP A 175 -10.07 -2.68 -0.45
CA ASP A 175 -10.00 -4.15 -0.49
C ASP A 175 -11.33 -4.82 -0.89
N LYS A 176 -12.34 -4.04 -1.26
CA LYS A 176 -13.66 -4.52 -1.64
C LYS A 176 -13.81 -4.55 -3.15
N ASP A 177 -14.45 -5.61 -3.66
CA ASP A 177 -14.76 -5.76 -5.08
C ASP A 177 -15.54 -4.56 -5.63
N VAL A 178 -15.12 -4.07 -6.80
CA VAL A 178 -15.79 -2.99 -7.52
C VAL A 178 -17.26 -3.30 -7.81
N LYS A 179 -17.60 -4.55 -8.09
CA LYS A 179 -18.98 -5.00 -8.30
C LYS A 179 -19.84 -4.95 -7.04
N ALA A 180 -19.20 -4.94 -5.88
CA ALA A 180 -19.84 -4.76 -4.58
C ALA A 180 -19.73 -3.30 -4.06
N GLY A 181 -19.40 -2.35 -4.94
CA GLY A 181 -19.25 -0.94 -4.60
C GLY A 181 -17.90 -0.58 -3.98
N GLY A 182 -16.89 -1.41 -4.18
CA GLY A 182 -15.52 -1.19 -3.74
C GLY A 182 -14.61 -0.61 -4.83
N ASN A 183 -13.32 -0.69 -4.59
CA ASN A 183 -12.25 -0.13 -5.43
C ASN A 183 -11.18 -1.18 -5.80
N GLN A 184 -11.54 -2.44 -5.88
CA GLN A 184 -10.67 -3.56 -6.25
C GLN A 184 -11.30 -4.38 -7.37
N ILE A 185 -10.48 -4.90 -8.29
CA ILE A 185 -10.89 -5.83 -9.34
C ILE A 185 -10.39 -7.22 -8.93
N GLU A 186 -11.30 -8.18 -8.86
CA GLU A 186 -10.98 -9.57 -8.55
C GLU A 186 -10.27 -10.23 -9.73
N TYR A 187 -9.37 -11.19 -9.49
CA TYR A 187 -8.60 -11.87 -10.54
C TYR A 187 -9.47 -12.56 -11.60
N TYR A 188 -10.63 -13.06 -11.21
CA TYR A 188 -11.58 -13.71 -12.14
C TYR A 188 -12.37 -12.69 -13.00
N ASP A 189 -12.25 -11.42 -12.71
CA ASP A 189 -12.85 -10.30 -13.46
C ASP A 189 -11.81 -9.45 -14.21
N GLU A 190 -10.54 -9.77 -14.02
CA GLU A 190 -9.40 -9.12 -14.67
C GLU A 190 -9.37 -9.47 -16.16
N ASP A 191 -8.86 -8.56 -16.99
CA ASP A 191 -8.57 -8.87 -18.40
C ASP A 191 -7.55 -10.04 -18.48
N PRO A 192 -7.89 -11.17 -19.13
CA PRO A 192 -6.99 -12.31 -19.25
C PRO A 192 -5.63 -12.01 -19.86
N ASN A 193 -5.51 -10.93 -20.65
CA ASN A 193 -4.25 -10.48 -21.21
C ASN A 193 -3.26 -10.01 -20.14
N ILE A 194 -3.73 -9.53 -19.00
CA ILE A 194 -2.87 -9.13 -17.87
C ILE A 194 -2.08 -10.33 -17.35
N ARG A 195 -2.78 -11.41 -17.07
CA ARG A 195 -2.14 -12.66 -16.64
C ARG A 195 -1.16 -13.19 -17.68
N LYS A 196 -1.56 -13.23 -18.94
CA LYS A 196 -0.71 -13.69 -20.03
C LYS A 196 0.58 -12.88 -20.13
N MET A 197 0.46 -11.56 -20.12
CA MET A 197 1.60 -10.65 -20.13
C MET A 197 2.54 -10.90 -18.93
N PHE A 198 1.99 -11.09 -17.74
CA PHE A 198 2.77 -11.38 -16.55
C PHE A 198 3.55 -12.69 -16.68
N GLU A 199 2.92 -13.76 -17.15
CA GLU A 199 3.55 -15.06 -17.37
C GLU A 199 4.66 -15.00 -18.44
N GLU A 200 4.48 -14.21 -19.51
CA GLU A 200 5.49 -13.93 -20.51
C GLU A 200 6.71 -13.19 -19.93
N GLU A 201 6.49 -12.19 -19.06
CA GLU A 201 7.57 -11.46 -18.39
C GLU A 201 8.35 -12.35 -17.41
N LEU A 202 7.67 -13.22 -16.67
CA LEU A 202 8.33 -14.18 -15.80
C LEU A 202 9.24 -15.13 -16.58
N THR A 203 8.78 -15.59 -17.76
CA THR A 203 9.59 -16.44 -18.65
C THR A 203 10.85 -15.74 -19.10
N LYS A 204 10.78 -14.45 -19.46
CA LYS A 204 11.96 -13.63 -19.82
C LYS A 204 12.93 -13.48 -18.65
N SER A 205 12.41 -13.41 -17.43
CA SER A 205 13.21 -13.32 -16.20
C SER A 205 13.72 -14.66 -15.68
N GLY A 206 13.44 -15.75 -16.37
CA GLY A 206 13.86 -17.10 -15.95
C GLY A 206 13.11 -17.61 -14.71
N THR A 207 11.91 -17.09 -14.47
CA THR A 207 11.04 -17.49 -13.36
C THR A 207 9.68 -17.99 -13.86
N TYR A 208 8.79 -18.33 -12.97
CA TYR A 208 7.45 -18.82 -13.31
C TYR A 208 6.40 -18.28 -12.34
N SER A 209 5.15 -18.27 -12.78
CA SER A 209 4.02 -17.83 -11.96
C SER A 209 3.79 -18.77 -10.77
N ARG A 210 3.66 -18.17 -9.59
CA ARG A 210 3.26 -18.84 -8.35
C ARG A 210 1.86 -18.45 -7.90
N MET A 211 1.10 -17.84 -8.80
CA MET A 211 -0.29 -17.52 -8.56
C MET A 211 -1.12 -18.81 -8.44
N ASN A 212 -1.98 -18.88 -7.43
CA ASN A 212 -2.91 -20.00 -7.32
C ASN A 212 -3.92 -19.97 -8.49
N PRO A 213 -4.03 -21.04 -9.30
CA PRO A 213 -4.98 -21.10 -10.41
C PRO A 213 -6.45 -20.88 -9.99
N ASP A 214 -6.79 -21.19 -8.75
CA ASP A 214 -8.15 -21.02 -8.25
C ASP A 214 -8.54 -19.54 -8.07
N PHE A 215 -7.59 -18.63 -8.00
CA PHE A 215 -7.86 -17.18 -7.97
C PHE A 215 -8.61 -16.69 -9.21
N TYR A 216 -8.44 -17.36 -10.34
CA TYR A 216 -9.07 -17.00 -11.62
C TYR A 216 -10.43 -17.68 -11.86
N LYS A 217 -10.87 -18.48 -10.90
CA LYS A 217 -12.19 -19.09 -10.93
C LYS A 217 -13.17 -18.26 -10.13
N ARG A 218 -14.31 -17.95 -10.74
CA ARG A 218 -15.38 -17.25 -10.02
C ARG A 218 -15.91 -18.16 -8.91
N PRO A 219 -16.09 -17.65 -7.68
CA PRO A 219 -16.77 -18.42 -6.64
C PRO A 219 -18.18 -18.85 -7.10
N ALA A 220 -18.56 -20.08 -6.71
CA ALA A 220 -19.87 -20.65 -7.03
C ALA A 220 -21.01 -19.92 -6.31
#